data_54231ee1916f53b4ca14a6d89c52875a
#
_entry.id   54231ee1916f53b4ca14a6d89c52875a
#
_cell.length_a   1.000
_cell.length_b   1.000
_cell.length_c   1.000
_cell.angle_alpha   90.00
_cell.angle_beta   90.00
_cell.angle_gamma   90.00
#
_symmetry.space_group_name_H-M   'P 1'
#
loop_
_entity.id
_entity.type
_entity.pdbx_description
1 polymer ?
#
loop_
_entity_poly.entity_id
_entity_poly.type
_entity_poly.pdbx_seq_one_letter_code
_entity_poly.pdbx_strand_id
1 'polypeptide(L)'
;MISRPTTEQILNNCSRELTEVVLPAVEDETVKVTVMMLDLVLRNAALRAAHEIAWMTDEIAAMHEFAGSAGPPTVPSLHLDAVVEAYGAASEAFSAAMESAVAAGDDAKVRRGAELMDRRVGREEELMAGWTPVGR
;
A
#
# COMPACT_ATOMS: atom_id res chain seq x y z
N MET A 1 -10.92 13.38 20.86
CA MET A 1 -10.27 13.92 19.64
C MET A 1 -8.91 13.29 19.52
N ILE A 2 -8.68 12.48 18.49
CA ILE A 2 -7.32 11.97 18.19
C ILE A 2 -6.59 13.16 17.58
N SER A 3 -5.62 13.69 18.32
CA SER A 3 -4.80 14.80 17.87
C SER A 3 -3.40 14.30 17.51
N ARG A 4 -2.38 15.05 17.80
CA ARG A 4 -0.98 14.64 17.60
C ARG A 4 -0.42 13.96 18.85
N PRO A 5 0.57 13.06 18.72
CA PRO A 5 1.17 12.57 17.45
C PRO A 5 0.24 11.63 16.70
N THR A 6 0.33 11.61 15.35
CA THR A 6 -0.32 10.62 14.49
C THR A 6 0.39 9.26 14.61
N THR A 7 -0.26 8.17 14.16
CA THR A 7 0.37 6.83 14.11
C THR A 7 1.67 6.86 13.30
N GLU A 8 1.68 7.53 12.16
CA GLU A 8 2.88 7.75 11.35
C GLU A 8 4.00 8.41 12.16
N GLN A 9 3.69 9.50 12.89
CA GLN A 9 4.68 10.22 13.71
C GLN A 9 5.23 9.35 14.85
N ILE A 10 4.39 8.52 15.48
CA ILE A 10 4.81 7.58 16.51
C ILE A 10 5.79 6.56 15.93
N LEU A 11 5.44 5.93 14.81
CA LEU A 11 6.28 4.93 14.15
C LEU A 11 7.61 5.51 13.68
N ASN A 12 7.62 6.71 13.08
CA ASN A 12 8.83 7.41 12.69
C ASN A 12 9.71 7.78 13.90
N ASN A 13 9.12 8.15 15.04
CA ASN A 13 9.89 8.37 16.26
C ASN A 13 10.52 7.09 16.79
N CYS A 14 9.79 5.96 16.79
CA CYS A 14 10.36 4.66 17.19
C CYS A 14 11.50 4.24 16.25
N SER A 15 11.35 4.43 14.95
CA SER A 15 12.39 4.18 13.95
C SER A 15 13.67 5.00 14.26
N ARG A 16 13.50 6.28 14.53
CA ARG A 16 14.63 7.15 14.88
C ARG A 16 15.33 6.72 16.18
N GLU A 17 14.59 6.40 17.24
CA GLU A 17 15.16 5.88 18.49
C GLU A 17 15.94 4.58 18.28
N LEU A 18 15.44 3.67 17.44
CA LEU A 18 16.15 2.44 17.10
C LEU A 18 17.49 2.73 16.40
N THR A 19 17.52 3.68 15.46
CA THR A 19 18.71 3.95 14.64
C THR A 19 19.72 4.87 15.34
N GLU A 20 19.25 5.86 16.10
CA GLU A 20 20.13 6.87 16.71
C GLU A 20 20.59 6.49 18.13
N VAL A 21 19.79 5.68 18.86
CA VAL A 21 20.08 5.34 20.25
C VAL A 21 20.41 3.88 20.44
N VAL A 22 19.54 2.96 19.94
CA VAL A 22 19.70 1.52 20.20
C VAL A 22 20.81 0.93 19.33
N LEU A 23 20.80 1.17 18.02
CA LEU A 23 21.76 0.58 17.08
C LEU A 23 23.23 0.87 17.45
N PRO A 24 23.62 2.11 17.83
CA PRO A 24 25.00 2.40 18.25
C PRO A 24 25.41 1.71 19.56
N ALA A 25 24.46 1.37 20.43
CA ALA A 25 24.72 0.70 21.70
C ALA A 25 24.79 -0.83 21.60
N VAL A 26 24.43 -1.42 20.45
CA VAL A 26 24.50 -2.85 20.21
C VAL A 26 25.90 -3.23 19.72
N GLU A 27 26.53 -4.22 20.35
CA GLU A 27 27.85 -4.71 19.95
C GLU A 27 27.74 -5.92 18.99
N ASP A 28 26.73 -6.77 19.18
CA ASP A 28 26.51 -7.99 18.39
C ASP A 28 26.00 -7.66 16.99
N GLU A 29 26.73 -8.06 15.96
CA GLU A 29 26.41 -7.78 14.56
C GLU A 29 25.09 -8.45 14.11
N THR A 30 24.75 -9.61 14.64
CA THR A 30 23.47 -10.27 14.32
C THR A 30 22.29 -9.48 14.90
N VAL A 31 22.46 -8.93 16.10
CA VAL A 31 21.46 -8.08 16.74
C VAL A 31 21.34 -6.74 15.99
N LYS A 32 22.45 -6.15 15.53
CA LYS A 32 22.41 -4.94 14.67
C LYS A 32 21.55 -5.16 13.43
N VAL A 33 21.74 -6.27 12.73
CA VAL A 33 20.92 -6.61 11.55
C VAL A 33 19.45 -6.70 11.94
N THR A 34 19.12 -7.30 13.06
CA THR A 34 17.73 -7.37 13.56
C THR A 34 17.16 -5.98 13.82
N VAL A 35 17.91 -5.07 14.44
CA VAL A 35 17.49 -3.68 14.68
C VAL A 35 17.26 -2.94 13.37
N MET A 36 18.14 -3.11 12.38
CA MET A 36 17.98 -2.51 11.06
C MET A 36 16.74 -3.03 10.33
N MET A 37 16.42 -4.33 10.48
CA MET A 37 15.19 -4.90 9.90
C MET A 37 13.93 -4.36 10.60
N LEU A 38 13.97 -4.17 11.92
CA LEU A 38 12.86 -3.55 12.67
C LEU A 38 12.65 -2.09 12.27
N ASP A 39 13.73 -1.33 12.08
CA ASP A 39 13.67 0.04 11.56
C ASP A 39 12.95 0.09 10.20
N LEU A 40 13.33 -0.80 9.30
CA LEU A 40 12.70 -0.92 8.00
C LEU A 40 11.19 -1.21 8.09
N VAL A 41 10.79 -2.14 8.96
CA VAL A 41 9.38 -2.47 9.19
C VAL A 41 8.63 -1.26 9.75
N LEU A 42 9.20 -0.51 10.68
CA LEU A 42 8.57 0.68 11.26
C LEU A 42 8.37 1.79 10.22
N ARG A 43 9.36 2.05 9.37
CA ARG A 43 9.24 3.05 8.29
C ARG A 43 8.16 2.66 7.28
N ASN A 44 8.11 1.38 6.91
CA ASN A 44 7.06 0.86 6.02
C ASN A 44 5.67 0.99 6.66
N ALA A 45 5.54 0.62 7.95
CA ALA A 45 4.29 0.77 8.69
C ALA A 45 3.87 2.24 8.84
N ALA A 46 4.82 3.17 9.00
CA ALA A 46 4.54 4.61 9.05
C ALA A 46 3.96 5.11 7.73
N LEU A 47 4.54 4.71 6.60
CA LEU A 47 4.06 5.07 5.27
C LEU A 47 2.66 4.50 5.01
N ARG A 48 2.42 3.24 5.38
CA ARG A 48 1.08 2.63 5.31
C ARG A 48 0.07 3.36 6.18
N ALA A 49 0.42 3.64 7.43
CA ALA A 49 -0.48 4.36 8.35
C ALA A 49 -0.88 5.75 7.83
N ALA A 50 -0.03 6.39 7.04
CA ALA A 50 -0.33 7.68 6.44
C ALA A 50 -1.22 7.60 5.19
N HIS A 51 -1.09 6.54 4.39
CA HIS A 51 -1.59 6.53 3.02
C HIS A 51 -2.51 5.37 2.64
N GLU A 52 -2.45 4.23 3.33
CA GLU A 52 -3.05 2.96 2.89
C GLU A 52 -4.55 3.09 2.57
N ILE A 53 -5.34 3.69 3.47
CA ILE A 53 -6.79 3.86 3.26
C ILE A 53 -7.07 4.78 2.06
N ALA A 54 -6.33 5.88 1.93
CA ALA A 54 -6.51 6.80 0.82
C ALA A 54 -6.18 6.13 -0.53
N TRP A 55 -5.05 5.43 -0.61
CA TRP A 55 -4.64 4.72 -1.83
C TRP A 55 -5.63 3.63 -2.21
N MET A 56 -6.07 2.81 -1.25
CA MET A 56 -7.09 1.79 -1.52
C MET A 56 -8.40 2.40 -1.99
N THR A 57 -8.83 3.51 -1.41
CA THR A 57 -10.07 4.19 -1.81
C THR A 57 -9.97 4.74 -3.24
N ASP A 58 -8.84 5.34 -3.61
CA ASP A 58 -8.59 5.81 -4.97
C ASP A 58 -8.58 4.66 -5.98
N GLU A 59 -7.97 3.54 -5.63
CA GLU A 59 -7.91 2.35 -6.48
C GLU A 59 -9.27 1.69 -6.63
N ILE A 60 -10.06 1.59 -5.56
CA ILE A 60 -11.46 1.13 -5.62
C ILE A 60 -12.24 1.96 -6.63
N ALA A 61 -12.13 3.29 -6.57
CA ALA A 61 -12.82 4.18 -7.51
C ALA A 61 -12.38 3.93 -8.96
N ALA A 62 -11.08 3.81 -9.21
CA ALA A 62 -10.53 3.58 -10.54
C ALA A 62 -10.91 2.20 -11.11
N MET A 63 -10.89 1.14 -10.29
CA MET A 63 -11.31 -0.21 -10.69
C MET A 63 -12.81 -0.27 -10.97
N HIS A 64 -13.61 0.41 -10.17
CA HIS A 64 -15.05 0.51 -10.35
C HIS A 64 -15.42 1.22 -11.65
N GLU A 65 -14.76 2.35 -11.97
CA GLU A 65 -14.92 3.06 -13.23
C GLU A 65 -14.53 2.18 -14.42
N PHE A 66 -13.38 1.50 -14.33
CA PHE A 66 -12.93 0.58 -15.38
C PHE A 66 -13.91 -0.57 -15.65
N ALA A 67 -14.47 -1.16 -14.60
CA ALA A 67 -15.45 -2.23 -14.70
C ALA A 67 -16.77 -1.76 -15.32
N GLY A 68 -17.02 -0.45 -15.39
CA GLY A 68 -18.28 0.11 -15.89
C GLY A 68 -19.45 -0.11 -14.93
N SER A 69 -19.18 -0.25 -13.65
CA SER A 69 -20.19 -0.42 -12.62
C SER A 69 -21.05 0.84 -12.46
N ALA A 70 -22.36 0.66 -12.25
CA ALA A 70 -23.28 1.78 -12.11
C ALA A 70 -23.13 2.48 -10.76
N GLY A 71 -23.03 3.81 -10.78
CA GLY A 71 -22.96 4.65 -9.57
C GLY A 71 -21.56 4.75 -8.97
N PRO A 72 -21.40 5.57 -7.91
CA PRO A 72 -20.12 5.68 -7.20
C PRO A 72 -19.82 4.41 -6.40
N PRO A 73 -18.54 4.04 -6.23
CA PRO A 73 -18.17 2.92 -5.38
C PRO A 73 -18.62 3.19 -3.94
N THR A 74 -19.25 2.20 -3.33
CA THR A 74 -19.71 2.31 -1.95
C THR A 74 -18.66 1.70 -1.02
N VAL A 75 -17.93 2.56 -0.31
CA VAL A 75 -17.13 2.17 0.84
C VAL A 75 -17.92 2.53 2.08
N PRO A 76 -18.51 1.54 2.80
CA PRO A 76 -19.48 1.83 3.87
C PRO A 76 -18.84 2.51 5.09
N SER A 77 -17.53 2.38 5.23
CA SER A 77 -16.75 2.92 6.35
C SER A 77 -15.30 3.07 5.96
N LEU A 78 -14.58 4.03 6.57
CA LEU A 78 -13.12 4.16 6.45
C LEU A 78 -12.36 3.30 7.49
N HIS A 79 -13.02 2.39 8.19
CA HIS A 79 -12.33 1.35 8.93
C HIS A 79 -11.61 0.43 7.95
N LEU A 80 -10.38 0.07 8.27
CA LEU A 80 -9.50 -0.67 7.37
C LEU A 80 -10.16 -1.97 6.84
N ASP A 81 -10.83 -2.73 7.71
CA ASP A 81 -11.50 -3.98 7.32
C ASP A 81 -12.56 -3.76 6.24
N ALA A 82 -13.37 -2.70 6.37
CA ALA A 82 -14.39 -2.37 5.38
C ALA A 82 -13.78 -1.89 4.05
N VAL A 83 -12.67 -1.16 4.11
CA VAL A 83 -11.93 -0.74 2.92
C VAL A 83 -11.28 -1.94 2.22
N VAL A 84 -10.69 -2.88 2.97
CA VAL A 84 -10.10 -4.12 2.43
C VAL A 84 -11.16 -4.99 1.75
N GLU A 85 -12.33 -5.15 2.35
CA GLU A 85 -13.44 -5.90 1.74
C GLU A 85 -13.92 -5.24 0.43
N ALA A 86 -14.13 -3.93 0.44
CA ALA A 86 -14.52 -3.18 -0.75
C ALA A 86 -13.44 -3.25 -1.86
N TYR A 87 -12.17 -3.22 -1.46
CA TYR A 87 -11.04 -3.37 -2.37
C TYR A 87 -11.00 -4.75 -3.03
N GLY A 88 -11.27 -5.81 -2.27
CA GLY A 88 -11.40 -7.18 -2.79
C GLY A 88 -12.49 -7.27 -3.86
N ALA A 89 -13.69 -6.78 -3.56
CA ALA A 89 -14.81 -6.78 -4.49
C ALA A 89 -14.52 -5.96 -5.77
N ALA A 90 -13.88 -4.79 -5.64
CA ALA A 90 -13.50 -3.98 -6.79
C ALA A 90 -12.42 -4.68 -7.65
N SER A 91 -11.46 -5.38 -7.02
CA SER A 91 -10.43 -6.16 -7.73
C SER A 91 -11.03 -7.33 -8.53
N GLU A 92 -12.02 -8.03 -7.98
CA GLU A 92 -12.75 -9.09 -8.70
C GLU A 92 -13.50 -8.53 -9.91
N ALA A 93 -14.22 -7.42 -9.74
CA ALA A 93 -14.94 -6.77 -10.83
C ALA A 93 -13.98 -6.26 -11.94
N PHE A 94 -12.84 -5.70 -11.54
CA PHE A 94 -11.79 -5.29 -12.47
C PHE A 94 -11.24 -6.47 -13.27
N SER A 95 -10.94 -7.60 -12.61
CA SER A 95 -10.43 -8.81 -13.27
C SER A 95 -11.42 -9.35 -14.27
N ALA A 96 -12.69 -9.47 -13.91
CA ALA A 96 -13.75 -9.92 -14.80
C ALA A 96 -13.91 -8.99 -16.03
N ALA A 97 -13.80 -7.66 -15.82
CA ALA A 97 -13.87 -6.68 -16.91
C ALA A 97 -12.65 -6.76 -17.85
N MET A 98 -11.45 -7.05 -17.30
CA MET A 98 -10.24 -7.29 -18.10
C MET A 98 -10.36 -8.56 -18.95
N GLU A 99 -10.81 -9.67 -18.37
CA GLU A 99 -11.04 -10.93 -19.09
C GLU A 99 -12.03 -10.73 -20.24
N SER A 100 -13.13 -10.01 -19.97
CA SER A 100 -14.14 -9.68 -20.98
C SER A 100 -13.56 -8.82 -22.11
N ALA A 101 -12.71 -7.84 -21.80
CA ALA A 101 -12.07 -6.99 -22.79
C ALA A 101 -11.10 -7.78 -23.67
N VAL A 102 -10.32 -8.69 -23.09
CA VAL A 102 -9.42 -9.57 -23.83
C VAL A 102 -10.23 -10.50 -24.76
N ALA A 103 -11.27 -11.13 -24.26
CA ALA A 103 -12.13 -12.01 -25.05
C ALA A 103 -12.83 -11.31 -26.21
N ALA A 104 -13.16 -10.01 -26.04
CA ALA A 104 -13.78 -9.16 -27.06
C ALA A 104 -12.76 -8.56 -28.05
N GLY A 105 -11.45 -8.68 -27.81
CA GLY A 105 -10.42 -8.01 -28.60
C GLY A 105 -10.42 -6.48 -28.45
N ASP A 106 -10.89 -5.95 -27.29
CA ASP A 106 -10.90 -4.51 -26.99
C ASP A 106 -9.52 -4.06 -26.49
N ASP A 107 -8.58 -3.91 -27.42
CA ASP A 107 -7.19 -3.51 -27.12
C ASP A 107 -7.12 -2.16 -26.40
N ALA A 108 -8.07 -1.25 -26.63
CA ALA A 108 -8.09 0.04 -25.98
C ALA A 108 -8.44 -0.10 -24.49
N LYS A 109 -9.40 -0.94 -24.16
CA LYS A 109 -9.78 -1.24 -22.77
C LYS A 109 -8.68 -2.02 -22.06
N VAL A 110 -8.09 -3.03 -22.73
CA VAL A 110 -6.95 -3.81 -22.18
C VAL A 110 -5.78 -2.88 -21.81
N ARG A 111 -5.44 -1.93 -22.68
CA ARG A 111 -4.36 -0.96 -22.42
C ARG A 111 -4.67 -0.07 -21.20
N ARG A 112 -5.90 0.44 -21.09
CA ARG A 112 -6.31 1.21 -19.89
C ARG A 112 -6.24 0.40 -18.60
N GLY A 113 -6.58 -0.87 -18.67
CA GLY A 113 -6.45 -1.78 -17.53
C GLY A 113 -4.99 -2.01 -17.14
N ALA A 114 -4.09 -2.18 -18.12
CA ALA A 114 -2.66 -2.30 -17.87
C ALA A 114 -2.08 -1.02 -17.21
N GLU A 115 -2.46 0.17 -17.66
CA GLU A 115 -2.07 1.44 -17.05
C GLU A 115 -2.55 1.58 -15.59
N LEU A 116 -3.72 1.00 -15.26
CA LEU A 116 -4.20 0.91 -13.88
C LEU A 116 -3.30 0.01 -13.03
N MET A 117 -2.92 -1.15 -13.57
CA MET A 117 -2.02 -2.08 -12.88
C MET A 117 -0.62 -1.49 -12.68
N ASP A 118 -0.07 -0.80 -13.67
CA ASP A 118 1.24 -0.14 -13.57
C ASP A 118 1.26 0.91 -12.45
N ARG A 119 0.19 1.71 -12.30
CA ARG A 119 0.07 2.66 -11.19
C ARG A 119 0.02 1.98 -9.82
N ARG A 120 -0.65 0.84 -9.75
CA ARG A 120 -0.73 0.04 -8.53
C ARG A 120 0.63 -0.55 -8.16
N VAL A 121 1.34 -1.13 -9.12
CA VAL A 121 2.71 -1.63 -8.93
C VAL A 121 3.64 -0.50 -8.47
N GLY A 122 3.55 0.70 -9.06
CA GLY A 122 4.35 1.85 -8.64
C GLY A 122 4.12 2.24 -7.18
N ARG A 123 2.88 2.17 -6.66
CA ARG A 123 2.60 2.40 -5.24
C ARG A 123 3.19 1.31 -4.33
N GLU A 124 3.14 0.05 -4.76
CA GLU A 124 3.77 -1.04 -4.01
C GLU A 124 5.30 -0.89 -4.02
N GLU A 125 5.89 -0.45 -5.13
CA GLU A 125 7.32 -0.13 -5.21
C GLU A 125 7.70 0.99 -4.24
N GLU A 126 6.89 2.04 -4.09
CA GLU A 126 7.10 3.09 -3.09
C GLU A 126 7.09 2.52 -1.66
N LEU A 127 6.14 1.63 -1.34
CA LEU A 127 6.09 0.93 -0.06
C LEU A 127 7.33 0.07 0.18
N MET A 128 7.85 -0.54 -0.87
CA MET A 128 9.00 -1.44 -0.82
C MET A 128 10.34 -0.72 -1.01
N ALA A 129 10.35 0.56 -1.35
CA ALA A 129 11.59 1.31 -1.66
C ALA A 129 12.61 1.33 -0.50
N GLY A 130 12.15 1.16 0.74
CA GLY A 130 13.02 0.96 1.91
C GLY A 130 13.63 -0.45 2.02
N TRP A 131 13.16 -1.44 1.26
CA TRP A 131 13.63 -2.82 1.29
C TRP A 131 14.85 -3.03 0.38
N THR A 132 15.89 -2.23 0.58
CA THR A 132 17.17 -2.55 -0.06
C THR A 132 17.77 -3.73 0.69
N PRO A 133 18.02 -4.89 0.05
CA PRO A 133 18.66 -6.01 0.72
C PRO A 133 20.00 -5.57 1.30
N VAL A 134 20.15 -5.68 2.62
CA VAL A 134 21.44 -5.48 3.29
C VAL A 134 22.32 -6.64 2.85
N GLY A 135 23.25 -6.40 1.93
CA GLY A 135 24.23 -7.41 1.55
C GLY A 135 24.32 -7.75 0.04
N ARG A 136 24.22 -6.76 -0.84
CA ARG A 136 24.74 -6.88 -2.21
C ARG A 136 25.78 -5.83 -2.48
#